data_9037aae77d03049bab226e30741ce12a
#
_entry.id   9037aae77d03049bab226e30741ce12a
#
_cell.length_a   1.000
_cell.length_b   1.000
_cell.length_c   1.000
_cell.angle_alpha   90.00
_cell.angle_beta   90.00
_cell.angle_gamma   90.00
#
_symmetry.space_group_name_H-M   'P 1'
#
loop_
_entity.id
_entity.type
_entity.pdbx_description
1 polymer ?
#
loop_
_entity_poly.entity_id
_entity_poly.type
_entity_poly.pdbx_seq_one_letter_code
_entity_poly.pdbx_strand_id
1 'polypeptide(L)'
;MVGGGAIGCESGYFFASEWGAQVDILEMRDDVCKDSGMSQRMALIPRMKKAGMGTYCSVQVQEITDNGVKYLDKDGVEQFDQADLVLYCCGSRSNDDEVKALEGVCPHFVVTGDGKRARTVKEATYEGFCAAMDIL
;
A
#
# COMPACT_ATOMS: atom_id res chain seq x y z
N MET A 1 -8.13 -5.82 6.13
CA MET A 1 -7.09 -5.25 5.25
C MET A 1 -5.77 -5.21 6.01
N VAL A 2 -4.71 -5.80 5.49
CA VAL A 2 -3.36 -5.68 6.05
C VAL A 2 -2.61 -4.63 5.24
N GLY A 3 -2.31 -3.49 5.87
CA GLY A 3 -1.74 -2.29 5.27
C GLY A 3 -2.77 -1.20 4.98
N GLY A 4 -2.59 -0.05 5.64
CA GLY A 4 -3.44 1.14 5.58
C GLY A 4 -2.88 2.27 4.72
N GLY A 5 -2.10 1.95 3.68
CA GLY A 5 -1.74 2.91 2.64
C GLY A 5 -2.91 3.29 1.74
N ALA A 6 -2.67 4.09 0.70
CA ALA A 6 -3.71 4.52 -0.25
C ALA A 6 -4.51 3.34 -0.79
N ILE A 7 -3.83 2.30 -1.29
CA ILE A 7 -4.46 1.12 -1.90
C ILE A 7 -5.36 0.41 -0.88
N GLY A 8 -4.87 0.15 0.34
CA GLY A 8 -5.65 -0.53 1.38
C GLY A 8 -6.88 0.25 1.80
N CYS A 9 -6.75 1.57 1.96
CA CYS A 9 -7.85 2.43 2.35
C CYS A 9 -8.90 2.60 1.24
N GLU A 10 -8.48 2.80 -0.01
CA GLU A 10 -9.40 2.93 -1.15
C GLU A 10 -10.13 1.63 -1.44
N SER A 11 -9.40 0.49 -1.47
CA SER A 11 -10.00 -0.82 -1.67
C SER A 11 -10.96 -1.18 -0.52
N GLY A 12 -10.55 -0.94 0.72
CA GLY A 12 -11.41 -1.16 1.88
C GLY A 12 -12.69 -0.31 1.82
N TYR A 13 -12.56 0.97 1.47
CA TYR A 13 -13.72 1.84 1.28
C TYR A 13 -14.64 1.32 0.18
N PHE A 14 -14.09 0.85 -0.94
CA PHE A 14 -14.88 0.25 -2.01
C PHE A 14 -15.69 -0.95 -1.52
N PHE A 15 -15.07 -1.89 -0.81
CA PHE A 15 -15.78 -3.04 -0.27
C PHE A 15 -16.85 -2.65 0.76
N ALA A 16 -16.56 -1.68 1.62
CA ALA A 16 -17.53 -1.21 2.60
C ALA A 16 -18.70 -0.47 1.95
N SER A 17 -18.45 0.41 0.96
CA SER A 17 -19.49 1.25 0.36
C SER A 17 -20.34 0.53 -0.69
N GLU A 18 -19.72 -0.32 -1.52
CA GLU A 18 -20.42 -0.95 -2.65
C GLU A 18 -20.98 -2.35 -2.30
N TRP A 19 -20.31 -3.06 -1.40
CA TRP A 19 -20.71 -4.43 -1.05
C TRP A 19 -21.26 -4.55 0.38
N GLY A 20 -21.23 -3.47 1.15
CA GLY A 20 -21.70 -3.47 2.54
C GLY A 20 -20.84 -4.36 3.46
N ALA A 21 -19.60 -4.63 3.07
CA ALA A 21 -18.69 -5.44 3.87
C ALA A 21 -18.27 -4.69 5.15
N GLN A 22 -18.15 -5.41 6.26
CA GLN A 22 -17.45 -4.90 7.43
C GLN A 22 -15.95 -4.96 7.13
N VAL A 23 -15.27 -3.82 7.26
CA VAL A 23 -13.85 -3.70 6.90
C VAL A 23 -13.06 -3.15 8.05
N ASP A 24 -12.02 -3.89 8.44
CA ASP A 24 -11.02 -3.48 9.40
C ASP A 24 -9.65 -3.34 8.72
N ILE A 25 -8.93 -2.27 9.03
CA ILE A 25 -7.60 -1.99 8.51
C ILE A 25 -6.59 -2.11 9.64
N LEU A 26 -5.59 -2.98 9.46
CA LEU A 26 -4.44 -3.14 10.35
C LEU A 26 -3.24 -2.42 9.73
N GLU A 27 -2.76 -1.35 10.36
CA GLU A 27 -1.67 -0.50 9.86
C GLU A 27 -0.54 -0.41 10.89
N MET A 28 0.70 -0.65 10.45
CA MET A 28 1.87 -0.58 11.33
C MET A 28 2.27 0.85 11.72
N ARG A 29 1.95 1.82 10.87
CA ARG A 29 2.19 3.24 11.17
C ARG A 29 1.12 3.77 12.11
N ASP A 30 1.39 4.94 12.68
CA ASP A 30 0.53 5.65 13.61
C ASP A 30 -0.77 6.21 13.00
N ASP A 31 -0.89 6.17 11.65
CA ASP A 31 -2.08 6.64 10.93
C ASP A 31 -2.17 6.05 9.51
N VAL A 32 -3.39 6.03 8.96
CA VAL A 32 -3.69 5.51 7.61
C VAL A 32 -3.47 6.57 6.52
N CYS A 33 -3.37 6.15 5.26
CA CYS A 33 -3.21 7.01 4.07
C CYS A 33 -2.01 7.97 4.14
N LYS A 34 -0.94 7.65 4.85
CA LYS A 34 0.23 8.54 4.98
C LYS A 34 1.04 8.70 3.69
N ASP A 35 0.84 7.82 2.73
CA ASP A 35 1.41 7.84 1.39
C ASP A 35 0.56 8.63 0.37
N SER A 36 -0.62 9.07 0.79
CA SER A 36 -1.54 9.85 -0.05
C SER A 36 -1.32 11.35 0.06
N GLY A 37 -1.67 12.09 -1.00
CA GLY A 37 -1.72 13.55 -0.95
C GLY A 37 -2.77 14.05 0.06
N MET A 38 -2.52 15.23 0.64
CA MET A 38 -3.38 15.81 1.67
C MET A 38 -4.85 15.88 1.24
N SER A 39 -5.13 16.33 0.02
CA SER A 39 -6.51 16.47 -0.50
C SER A 39 -7.22 15.13 -0.59
N GLN A 40 -6.53 14.08 -1.05
CA GLN A 40 -7.06 12.73 -1.15
C GLN A 40 -7.37 12.17 0.24
N ARG A 41 -6.45 12.35 1.17
CA ARG A 41 -6.60 11.92 2.56
C ARG A 41 -7.79 12.61 3.25
N MET A 42 -7.92 13.93 3.09
CA MET A 42 -9.04 14.71 3.63
C MET A 42 -10.39 14.27 3.06
N ALA A 43 -10.43 13.79 1.83
CA ALA A 43 -11.66 13.29 1.22
C ALA A 43 -12.00 11.86 1.65
N LEU A 44 -10.99 10.98 1.78
CA LEU A 44 -11.19 9.54 1.99
C LEU A 44 -11.48 9.18 3.45
N ILE A 45 -10.73 9.71 4.41
CA ILE A 45 -10.87 9.35 5.83
C ILE A 45 -12.29 9.59 6.38
N PRO A 46 -12.95 10.74 6.12
CA PRO A 46 -14.33 10.93 6.55
C PRO A 46 -15.32 9.94 5.94
N ARG A 47 -15.09 9.53 4.67
CA ARG A 47 -15.92 8.54 3.97
C ARG A 47 -15.76 7.15 4.59
N MET A 48 -14.52 6.74 4.88
CA MET A 48 -14.23 5.48 5.58
C MET A 48 -14.95 5.42 6.93
N LYS A 49 -14.86 6.50 7.73
CA LYS A 49 -15.57 6.60 9.02
C LYS A 49 -17.08 6.51 8.85
N LYS A 50 -17.66 7.19 7.84
CA LYS A 50 -19.09 7.14 7.54
C LYS A 50 -19.53 5.74 7.09
N ALA A 51 -18.67 5.00 6.41
CA ALA A 51 -18.90 3.60 6.02
C ALA A 51 -18.71 2.60 7.18
N GLY A 52 -18.37 3.06 8.39
CA GLY A 52 -18.22 2.21 9.57
C GLY A 52 -16.93 1.38 9.59
N MET A 53 -15.92 1.75 8.80
CA MET A 53 -14.66 1.00 8.76
C MET A 53 -13.87 1.17 10.05
N GLY A 54 -13.33 0.06 10.57
CA GLY A 54 -12.35 0.05 11.65
C GLY A 54 -10.94 0.40 11.14
N THR A 55 -10.19 1.16 11.93
CA THR A 55 -8.78 1.45 11.64
C THR A 55 -7.94 1.23 12.89
N TYR A 56 -7.05 0.25 12.84
CA TYR A 56 -6.16 -0.13 13.92
C TYR A 56 -4.73 0.24 13.51
N CYS A 57 -4.22 1.31 14.08
CA CYS A 57 -2.89 1.85 13.79
C CYS A 57 -1.88 1.48 14.87
N SER A 58 -0.59 1.56 14.54
CA SER A 58 0.51 1.14 15.39
C SER A 58 0.41 -0.33 15.81
N VAL A 59 -0.09 -1.18 14.90
CA VAL A 59 -0.21 -2.62 15.11
C VAL A 59 0.78 -3.38 14.25
N GLN A 60 1.22 -4.55 14.72
CA GLN A 60 2.14 -5.40 13.98
C GLN A 60 1.50 -6.75 13.67
N VAL A 61 1.12 -6.95 12.42
CA VAL A 61 0.59 -8.24 11.96
C VAL A 61 1.67 -9.31 12.09
N GLN A 62 1.32 -10.43 12.72
CA GLN A 62 2.19 -11.56 12.96
C GLN A 62 1.90 -12.73 12.01
N GLU A 63 0.62 -13.02 11.80
CA GLU A 63 0.20 -14.18 11.04
C GLU A 63 -1.16 -13.94 10.37
N ILE A 64 -1.30 -14.37 9.12
CA ILE A 64 -2.58 -14.50 8.43
C ILE A 64 -2.96 -15.97 8.47
N THR A 65 -4.11 -16.29 9.03
CA THR A 65 -4.64 -17.66 9.18
C THR A 65 -5.89 -17.85 8.32
N ASP A 66 -6.37 -19.09 8.23
CA ASP A 66 -7.61 -19.39 7.50
C ASP A 66 -8.87 -18.70 8.08
N ASN A 67 -8.81 -18.26 9.34
CA ASN A 67 -9.95 -17.67 10.05
C ASN A 67 -9.80 -16.18 10.36
N GLY A 68 -8.67 -15.55 10.02
CA GLY A 68 -8.42 -14.15 10.35
C GLY A 68 -6.94 -13.81 10.50
N VAL A 69 -6.67 -12.74 11.23
CA VAL A 69 -5.33 -12.15 11.35
C VAL A 69 -4.93 -12.00 12.81
N LYS A 70 -3.75 -12.54 13.18
CA LYS A 70 -3.11 -12.30 14.48
C LYS A 70 -2.19 -11.08 14.37
N TYR A 71 -2.26 -10.20 15.34
CA TYR A 71 -1.40 -9.04 15.40
C TYR A 71 -1.10 -8.62 16.84
N LEU A 72 -0.02 -7.88 17.02
CA LEU A 72 0.26 -7.18 18.27
C LEU A 72 -0.31 -5.76 18.17
N ASP A 73 -1.03 -5.35 19.19
CA ASP A 73 -1.49 -3.97 19.30
C ASP A 73 -0.34 -3.02 19.70
N LYS A 74 -0.66 -1.72 19.84
CA LYS A 74 0.30 -0.69 20.23
C LYS A 74 1.00 -0.93 21.58
N ASP A 75 0.40 -1.72 22.45
CA ASP A 75 0.90 -2.05 23.78
C ASP A 75 1.64 -3.40 23.80
N GLY A 76 1.77 -4.05 22.62
CA GLY A 76 2.41 -5.35 22.42
C GLY A 76 1.55 -6.55 22.86
N VAL A 77 0.26 -6.34 23.06
CA VAL A 77 -0.69 -7.40 23.42
C VAL A 77 -1.17 -8.10 22.15
N GLU A 78 -1.16 -9.44 22.18
CA GLU A 78 -1.66 -10.24 21.06
C GLU A 78 -3.18 -10.09 20.91
N GLN A 79 -3.61 -9.81 19.70
CA GLN A 79 -4.99 -9.66 19.28
C GLN A 79 -5.28 -10.59 18.09
N PHE A 80 -6.56 -10.92 17.92
CA PHE A 80 -7.03 -11.68 16.78
C PHE A 80 -8.26 -11.00 16.17
N ASP A 81 -8.17 -10.70 14.86
CA ASP A 81 -9.28 -10.17 14.08
C ASP A 81 -9.79 -11.26 13.15
N GLN A 82 -11.05 -11.69 13.37
CA GLN A 82 -11.69 -12.71 12.55
C GLN A 82 -12.07 -12.11 11.18
N ALA A 83 -11.75 -12.81 10.09
CA ALA A 83 -12.04 -12.34 8.76
C ALA A 83 -12.33 -13.48 7.79
N ASP A 84 -13.32 -13.28 6.91
CA ASP A 84 -13.64 -14.19 5.81
C ASP A 84 -12.72 -13.96 4.61
N LEU A 85 -12.17 -12.74 4.49
CA LEU A 85 -11.25 -12.34 3.41
C LEU A 85 -10.17 -11.41 3.96
N VAL A 86 -8.92 -11.72 3.65
CA VAL A 86 -7.78 -10.86 3.97
C VAL A 86 -7.16 -10.32 2.68
N LEU A 87 -7.11 -8.99 2.57
CA LEU A 87 -6.41 -8.30 1.48
C LEU A 87 -5.07 -7.77 1.98
N TYR A 88 -4.00 -8.18 1.31
CA TYR A 88 -2.64 -7.79 1.64
C TYR A 88 -2.20 -6.59 0.79
N CYS A 89 -2.03 -5.42 1.43
CA CYS A 89 -1.76 -4.13 0.81
C CYS A 89 -0.49 -3.47 1.38
N CYS A 90 0.58 -4.25 1.57
CA CYS A 90 1.80 -3.81 2.26
C CYS A 90 2.85 -3.16 1.33
N GLY A 91 2.40 -2.53 0.24
CA GLY A 91 3.26 -1.79 -0.68
C GLY A 91 3.89 -2.65 -1.77
N SER A 92 4.79 -2.03 -2.51
CA SER A 92 5.50 -2.62 -3.65
C SER A 92 7.00 -2.51 -3.47
N ARG A 93 7.75 -3.39 -4.11
CA ARG A 93 9.21 -3.37 -4.17
C ARG A 93 9.66 -3.40 -5.62
N SER A 94 10.81 -2.79 -5.89
CA SER A 94 11.47 -2.92 -7.18
C SER A 94 11.94 -4.36 -7.39
N ASN A 95 11.89 -4.83 -8.64
CA ASN A 95 12.39 -6.16 -9.01
C ASN A 95 13.87 -6.03 -9.43
N ASP A 96 14.74 -5.84 -8.45
CA ASP A 96 16.15 -5.54 -8.66
C ASP A 96 16.89 -6.65 -9.43
N ASP A 97 16.49 -7.91 -9.29
CA ASP A 97 17.14 -9.03 -9.97
C ASP A 97 16.86 -9.03 -11.48
N GLU A 98 15.63 -8.73 -11.89
CA GLU A 98 15.29 -8.57 -13.30
C GLU A 98 15.95 -7.33 -13.91
N VAL A 99 16.01 -6.24 -13.17
CA VAL A 99 16.69 -5.02 -13.60
C VAL A 99 18.16 -5.28 -13.85
N LYS A 100 18.84 -5.96 -12.92
CA LYS A 100 20.26 -6.34 -13.06
C LYS A 100 20.49 -7.29 -14.23
N ALA A 101 19.57 -8.20 -14.50
CA ALA A 101 19.68 -9.12 -15.64
C ALA A 101 19.64 -8.41 -17.01
N LEU A 102 19.11 -7.18 -17.06
CA LEU A 102 19.04 -6.36 -18.26
C LEU A 102 20.25 -5.41 -18.40
N GLU A 103 21.09 -5.27 -17.38
CA GLU A 103 22.30 -4.45 -17.45
C GLU A 103 23.26 -4.97 -18.53
N GLY A 104 23.72 -4.06 -19.40
CA GLY A 104 24.63 -4.39 -20.49
C GLY A 104 24.00 -5.00 -21.74
N VAL A 105 22.67 -5.20 -21.78
CA VAL A 105 21.96 -5.67 -22.98
C VAL A 105 22.04 -4.66 -24.13
N CYS A 106 22.16 -3.38 -23.83
CA CYS A 106 22.32 -2.32 -24.80
C CYS A 106 23.29 -1.22 -24.29
N PRO A 107 23.90 -0.41 -25.21
CA PRO A 107 24.84 0.63 -24.81
C PRO A 107 24.27 1.72 -23.91
N HIS A 108 22.96 2.01 -24.03
CA HIS A 108 22.26 3.01 -23.24
C HIS A 108 21.15 2.32 -22.45
N PHE A 109 21.44 1.96 -21.22
CA PHE A 109 20.49 1.32 -20.30
C PHE A 109 20.22 2.25 -19.13
N VAL A 110 18.96 2.64 -18.95
CA VAL A 110 18.53 3.53 -17.86
C VAL A 110 17.34 2.89 -17.14
N VAL A 111 17.43 2.81 -15.83
CA VAL A 111 16.35 2.30 -14.98
C VAL A 111 15.49 3.46 -14.47
N THR A 112 14.19 3.40 -14.70
CA THR A 112 13.22 4.45 -14.32
C THR A 112 12.01 3.87 -13.60
N GLY A 113 11.25 4.74 -12.93
CA GLY A 113 10.01 4.38 -12.26
C GLY A 113 10.19 3.30 -11.21
N ASP A 114 9.27 2.34 -11.18
CA ASP A 114 9.25 1.27 -10.17
C ASP A 114 10.41 0.28 -10.32
N GLY A 115 11.02 0.20 -11.51
CA GLY A 115 12.26 -0.56 -11.69
C GLY A 115 13.43 0.01 -10.87
N LYS A 116 13.49 1.34 -10.70
CA LYS A 116 14.49 2.02 -9.86
C LYS A 116 14.10 2.03 -8.38
N ARG A 117 12.86 2.36 -8.12
CA ARG A 117 12.25 2.36 -6.79
C ARG A 117 10.75 2.48 -6.91
N ALA A 118 9.99 1.60 -6.29
CA ALA A 118 8.53 1.68 -6.25
C ALA A 118 8.07 2.99 -5.57
N ARG A 119 7.35 3.83 -6.34
CA ARG A 119 6.84 5.15 -5.91
C ARG A 119 5.53 5.46 -6.64
N THR A 120 5.37 6.69 -7.12
CA THR A 120 4.15 7.13 -7.81
C THR A 120 4.36 7.30 -9.31
N VAL A 121 3.25 7.39 -10.06
CA VAL A 121 3.26 7.67 -11.50
C VAL A 121 4.03 8.97 -11.82
N LYS A 122 3.98 9.96 -10.93
CA LYS A 122 4.71 11.22 -11.09
C LYS A 122 6.21 11.02 -11.24
N GLU A 123 6.82 10.23 -10.34
CA GLU A 123 8.26 9.94 -10.41
C GLU A 123 8.58 9.11 -11.65
N ALA A 124 7.75 8.12 -11.99
CA ALA A 124 7.97 7.28 -13.17
C ALA A 124 7.94 8.10 -14.47
N THR A 125 6.96 9.00 -14.63
CA THR A 125 6.86 9.85 -15.83
C THR A 125 7.99 10.88 -15.90
N TYR A 126 8.37 11.49 -14.78
CA TYR A 126 9.47 12.44 -14.72
C TYR A 126 10.81 11.79 -15.04
N GLU A 127 11.10 10.65 -14.44
CA GLU A 127 12.35 9.90 -14.70
C GLU A 127 12.41 9.40 -16.14
N GLY A 128 11.30 8.94 -16.72
CA GLY A 128 11.22 8.54 -18.12
C GLY A 128 11.46 9.72 -19.06
N PHE A 129 10.92 10.90 -18.74
CA PHE A 129 11.19 12.12 -19.50
C PHE A 129 12.68 12.50 -19.45
N CYS A 130 13.30 12.52 -18.27
CA CYS A 130 14.71 12.83 -18.11
C CYS A 130 15.59 11.82 -18.88
N ALA A 131 15.31 10.52 -18.78
CA ALA A 131 16.04 9.49 -19.49
C ALA A 131 15.97 9.67 -21.02
N ALA A 132 14.81 10.08 -21.53
CA ALA A 132 14.66 10.36 -22.97
C ALA A 132 15.45 11.60 -23.41
N MET A 133 15.53 12.64 -22.59
CA MET A 133 16.32 13.84 -22.87
C MET A 133 17.84 13.58 -22.86
N ASP A 134 18.31 12.61 -22.09
CA ASP A 134 19.73 12.24 -22.00
C ASP A 134 20.20 11.42 -23.24
N ILE A 135 19.30 10.94 -24.08
CA ILE A 135 19.59 10.21 -25.32
C ILE A 135 19.80 11.17 -26.53
N LEU A 136 19.27 12.39 -26.41
CA LEU A 136 19.36 13.44 -27.47
C LEU A 136 20.65 14.25 -27.35
#